data_cf6f235a04ee140f5717f6d2b41e9210
#
_entry.id   cf6f235a04ee140f5717f6d2b41e9210
#
_cell.length_a   1.000
_cell.length_b   1.000
_cell.length_c   1.000
_cell.angle_alpha   90.00
_cell.angle_beta   90.00
_cell.angle_gamma   90.00
#
_symmetry.space_group_name_H-M   'P 1'
#
loop_
_entity.id
_entity.type
_entity.pdbx_description
1 polymer ?
#
loop_
_entity_poly.entity_id
_entity_poly.type
_entity_poly.pdbx_seq_one_letter_code
_entity_poly.pdbx_strand_id
1 'polypeptide(L)'
;MKQTLIAVAVTLAAVLAVCGMGGYSAAFANKREVPIYSVDRADNYVSISFDAAWGADKTRDIMDVCDRYGVKATFFLVGFWIDKYPEMVAEIASRGFEIGTHSATHPQMSKLSEAQVRQELVESSKKIFEITGKPVTLFRPPFGDYNNQLLTVAKGLGLYTIQWSVDSLDWKGLTARQIAERVQQAQSGDIILCHNNSDHIVEALPLIFEALKLKGLKLCPIGELIYKDNYHIDNTGRQIRDTTAANVV
;
A
#
# COMPACT_ATOMS: atom_id res chain seq x y z
N MET A 1 13.27 -4.80 -71.76
CA MET A 1 12.47 -3.78 -71.04
C MET A 1 11.36 -4.36 -70.19
N LYS A 2 10.46 -5.22 -70.63
CA LYS A 2 9.38 -5.80 -69.79
C LYS A 2 9.88 -6.65 -68.62
N GLN A 3 10.93 -7.43 -68.78
CA GLN A 3 11.48 -8.29 -67.73
C GLN A 3 12.19 -7.48 -66.62
N THR A 4 12.85 -6.37 -66.98
CA THR A 4 13.51 -5.46 -66.04
C THR A 4 12.50 -4.69 -65.19
N LEU A 5 11.37 -4.30 -65.75
CA LEU A 5 10.27 -3.63 -65.01
C LEU A 5 9.58 -4.57 -63.99
N ILE A 6 9.45 -5.85 -64.31
CA ILE A 6 8.86 -6.86 -63.41
C ILE A 6 9.82 -7.12 -62.21
N ALA A 7 11.13 -7.21 -62.45
CA ALA A 7 12.13 -7.41 -61.40
C ALA A 7 12.19 -6.23 -60.43
N VAL A 8 12.08 -5.00 -60.92
CA VAL A 8 12.04 -3.79 -60.07
C VAL A 8 10.76 -3.70 -59.26
N ALA A 9 9.61 -4.09 -59.83
CA ALA A 9 8.35 -4.10 -59.13
C ALA A 9 8.29 -5.15 -58.00
N VAL A 10 8.88 -6.34 -58.21
CA VAL A 10 8.96 -7.41 -57.20
C VAL A 10 9.90 -7.03 -56.05
N THR A 11 11.04 -6.41 -56.35
CA THR A 11 11.96 -5.91 -55.30
C THR A 11 11.37 -4.77 -54.50
N LEU A 12 10.63 -3.85 -55.10
CA LEU A 12 9.96 -2.77 -54.40
C LEU A 12 8.84 -3.28 -53.46
N ALA A 13 8.06 -4.28 -53.94
CA ALA A 13 7.04 -4.93 -53.13
C ALA A 13 7.63 -5.70 -51.94
N ALA A 14 8.77 -6.39 -52.11
CA ALA A 14 9.47 -7.09 -51.05
C ALA A 14 10.05 -6.13 -49.98
N VAL A 15 10.63 -4.99 -50.42
CA VAL A 15 11.13 -3.94 -49.50
C VAL A 15 9.98 -3.29 -48.71
N LEU A 16 8.83 -3.03 -49.35
CA LEU A 16 7.65 -2.50 -48.64
C LEU A 16 7.05 -3.52 -47.66
N ALA A 17 7.07 -4.81 -47.99
CA ALA A 17 6.62 -5.86 -47.08
C ALA A 17 7.53 -6.01 -45.84
N VAL A 18 8.87 -5.91 -46.03
CA VAL A 18 9.84 -5.97 -44.93
C VAL A 18 9.78 -4.71 -44.07
N CYS A 19 9.56 -3.52 -44.64
CA CYS A 19 9.36 -2.29 -43.89
C CYS A 19 7.99 -2.24 -43.18
N GLY A 20 6.95 -2.90 -43.72
CA GLY A 20 5.63 -3.00 -43.12
C GLY A 20 5.56 -4.00 -41.97
N MET A 21 6.44 -4.99 -41.91
CA MET A 21 6.47 -5.97 -40.82
C MET A 21 7.43 -5.56 -39.66
N GLY A 22 8.26 -4.55 -39.85
CA GLY A 22 9.15 -4.03 -38.82
C GLY A 22 8.59 -2.91 -37.94
N GLY A 23 7.32 -2.50 -38.14
CA GLY A 23 6.79 -1.25 -37.57
C GLY A 23 5.67 -1.36 -36.55
N TYR A 24 5.28 -2.54 -36.11
CA TYR A 24 4.30 -2.70 -35.01
C TYR A 24 4.85 -3.49 -33.82
N SER A 25 6.09 -3.21 -33.40
CA SER A 25 6.33 -3.19 -31.96
C SER A 25 5.66 -1.92 -31.47
N ALA A 26 4.35 -1.94 -31.32
CA ALA A 26 3.70 -1.03 -30.40
C ALA A 26 4.44 -1.23 -29.08
N ALA A 27 5.27 -0.27 -28.73
CA ALA A 27 5.74 -0.12 -27.38
C ALA A 27 4.45 -0.04 -26.57
N PHE A 28 3.98 -1.17 -26.03
CA PHE A 28 3.10 -1.18 -24.90
C PHE A 28 3.92 -0.47 -23.84
N ALA A 29 3.80 0.86 -23.80
CA ALA A 29 4.29 1.65 -22.71
C ALA A 29 3.69 0.97 -21.48
N ASN A 30 4.55 0.27 -20.73
CA ASN A 30 4.11 -0.49 -19.57
C ASN A 30 3.45 0.54 -18.67
N LYS A 31 2.12 0.59 -18.69
CA LYS A 31 1.35 1.59 -17.91
C LYS A 31 1.85 1.46 -16.48
N ARG A 32 2.32 2.56 -15.91
CA ARG A 32 2.75 2.56 -14.51
C ARG A 32 1.57 2.15 -13.65
N GLU A 33 1.69 1.03 -12.98
CA GLU A 33 0.74 0.61 -11.96
C GLU A 33 0.99 1.41 -10.68
N VAL A 34 -0.08 1.68 -9.95
CA VAL A 34 -0.04 2.51 -8.74
C VAL A 34 -0.70 1.70 -7.61
N PRO A 35 -0.10 1.63 -6.41
CA PRO A 35 -0.73 1.00 -5.25
C PRO A 35 -1.84 1.89 -4.66
N ILE A 36 -2.52 1.40 -3.63
CA ILE A 36 -3.62 2.13 -2.99
C ILE A 36 -3.04 3.17 -2.03
N TYR A 37 -3.29 4.46 -2.32
CA TYR A 37 -2.93 5.60 -1.46
C TYR A 37 -4.13 6.11 -0.65
N SER A 38 -5.32 6.03 -1.24
CA SER A 38 -6.59 6.43 -0.64
C SER A 38 -7.75 5.69 -1.30
N VAL A 39 -8.95 5.86 -0.77
CA VAL A 39 -10.17 5.21 -1.27
C VAL A 39 -11.24 6.27 -1.54
N ASP A 40 -11.97 6.13 -2.63
CA ASP A 40 -13.12 6.98 -2.94
C ASP A 40 -14.32 6.56 -2.05
N ARG A 41 -14.48 7.25 -0.92
CA ARG A 41 -15.54 6.98 0.06
C ARG A 41 -16.29 8.27 0.45
N ALA A 42 -17.61 8.13 0.61
CA ALA A 42 -18.48 9.23 1.04
C ALA A 42 -19.04 9.05 2.47
N ASP A 43 -18.62 7.97 3.17
CA ASP A 43 -19.17 7.57 4.47
C ASP A 43 -18.34 8.04 5.68
N ASN A 44 -17.38 8.96 5.42
CA ASN A 44 -16.52 9.60 6.40
C ASN A 44 -15.55 8.66 7.14
N TYR A 45 -15.19 7.51 6.57
CA TYR A 45 -14.15 6.65 7.12
C TYR A 45 -12.75 7.03 6.63
N VAL A 46 -11.77 6.90 7.52
CA VAL A 46 -10.32 7.09 7.30
C VAL A 46 -9.57 6.03 8.09
N SER A 47 -8.35 5.69 7.68
CA SER A 47 -7.51 4.75 8.42
C SER A 47 -6.26 5.41 8.95
N ILE A 48 -5.84 5.02 10.16
CA ILE A 48 -4.52 5.32 10.71
C ILE A 48 -3.71 4.03 10.78
N SER A 49 -2.44 4.13 10.41
CA SER A 49 -1.54 2.98 10.38
C SER A 49 -0.16 3.31 10.92
N PHE A 50 0.52 2.28 11.44
CA PHE A 50 1.83 2.39 12.05
C PHE A 50 2.80 1.42 11.38
N ASP A 51 3.91 1.95 10.81
CA ASP A 51 5.00 1.13 10.31
C ASP A 51 5.93 0.80 11.49
N ALA A 52 6.20 -0.50 11.71
CA ALA A 52 6.98 -1.02 12.82
C ALA A 52 8.23 -1.74 12.32
N ALA A 53 9.36 -1.03 12.35
CA ALA A 53 10.67 -1.53 11.96
C ALA A 53 11.68 -1.48 13.10
N TRP A 54 11.67 -0.44 13.94
CA TRP A 54 12.63 -0.26 15.02
C TRP A 54 11.92 0.02 16.34
N GLY A 55 12.44 -0.63 17.43
CA GLY A 55 11.91 -0.45 18.77
C GLY A 55 10.47 -0.92 18.93
N ALA A 56 10.04 -1.18 20.17
CA ALA A 56 8.67 -1.51 20.51
C ALA A 56 8.18 -0.74 21.75
N ASP A 57 9.00 0.16 22.27
CA ASP A 57 8.80 0.79 23.57
C ASP A 57 7.48 1.56 23.69
N LYS A 58 7.02 2.14 22.57
CA LYS A 58 5.78 2.92 22.52
C LYS A 58 4.60 2.16 21.92
N THR A 59 4.82 0.95 21.39
CA THR A 59 3.77 0.20 20.69
C THR A 59 2.59 -0.11 21.60
N ARG A 60 2.84 -0.49 22.86
CA ARG A 60 1.78 -0.75 23.83
C ARG A 60 1.03 0.53 24.19
N ASP A 61 1.72 1.63 24.43
CA ASP A 61 1.09 2.92 24.73
C ASP A 61 0.24 3.43 23.57
N ILE A 62 0.69 3.23 22.32
CA ILE A 62 -0.11 3.52 21.12
C ILE A 62 -1.42 2.72 21.14
N MET A 63 -1.34 1.41 21.37
CA MET A 63 -2.53 0.55 21.44
C MET A 63 -3.45 0.98 22.59
N ASP A 64 -2.90 1.35 23.75
CA ASP A 64 -3.67 1.81 24.91
C ASP A 64 -4.44 3.11 24.61
N VAL A 65 -3.79 4.04 23.88
CA VAL A 65 -4.49 5.24 23.41
C VAL A 65 -5.60 4.86 22.42
N CYS A 66 -5.29 4.02 21.41
CA CYS A 66 -6.28 3.58 20.44
C CYS A 66 -7.50 2.92 21.12
N ASP A 67 -7.29 2.04 22.08
CA ASP A 67 -8.38 1.37 22.80
C ASP A 67 -9.23 2.33 23.63
N ARG A 68 -8.62 3.33 24.28
CA ARG A 68 -9.36 4.38 25.00
C ARG A 68 -10.30 5.18 24.09
N TYR A 69 -9.93 5.36 22.83
CA TYR A 69 -10.73 6.07 21.83
C TYR A 69 -11.61 5.14 20.98
N GLY A 70 -11.57 3.82 21.22
CA GLY A 70 -12.31 2.83 20.45
C GLY A 70 -11.83 2.70 19.00
N VAL A 71 -10.56 3.02 18.75
CA VAL A 71 -9.96 2.99 17.42
C VAL A 71 -9.23 1.67 17.18
N LYS A 72 -9.45 1.06 16.02
CA LYS A 72 -8.63 -0.06 15.54
C LYS A 72 -7.79 0.41 14.36
N ALA A 73 -6.48 0.42 14.56
CA ALA A 73 -5.47 0.80 13.59
C ALA A 73 -4.91 -0.43 12.86
N THR A 74 -4.13 -0.18 11.80
CA THR A 74 -3.36 -1.21 11.07
C THR A 74 -1.88 -1.05 11.36
N PHE A 75 -1.20 -2.14 11.75
CA PHE A 75 0.25 -2.19 11.95
C PHE A 75 0.92 -2.93 10.79
N PHE A 76 1.90 -2.32 10.15
CA PHE A 76 2.74 -2.98 9.14
C PHE A 76 4.07 -3.38 9.77
N LEU A 77 4.32 -4.69 9.90
CA LEU A 77 5.42 -5.25 10.67
C LEU A 77 6.55 -5.74 9.77
N VAL A 78 7.78 -5.35 10.06
CA VAL A 78 8.99 -5.88 9.41
C VAL A 78 9.37 -7.23 10.02
N GLY A 79 9.87 -8.16 9.21
CA GLY A 79 10.23 -9.52 9.66
C GLY A 79 11.21 -9.57 10.83
N PHE A 80 12.29 -8.76 10.80
CA PHE A 80 13.24 -8.72 11.93
C PHE A 80 12.64 -8.09 13.20
N TRP A 81 11.64 -7.22 13.08
CA TRP A 81 10.90 -6.70 14.23
C TRP A 81 10.01 -7.78 14.84
N ILE A 82 9.37 -8.61 13.99
CA ILE A 82 8.57 -9.76 14.41
C ILE A 82 9.43 -10.76 15.19
N ASP A 83 10.62 -11.08 14.67
CA ASP A 83 11.58 -11.99 15.33
C ASP A 83 12.01 -11.48 16.70
N LYS A 84 12.15 -10.16 16.83
CA LYS A 84 12.62 -9.53 18.06
C LYS A 84 11.52 -9.35 19.11
N TYR A 85 10.26 -9.20 18.69
CA TYR A 85 9.14 -8.86 19.55
C TYR A 85 7.89 -9.73 19.26
N PRO A 86 8.00 -11.08 19.25
CA PRO A 86 6.90 -11.97 18.92
C PRO A 86 5.71 -11.83 19.86
N GLU A 87 5.94 -11.55 21.14
CA GLU A 87 4.88 -11.32 22.13
C GLU A 87 4.11 -10.03 21.84
N MET A 88 4.77 -9.00 21.28
CA MET A 88 4.09 -7.77 20.88
C MET A 88 3.20 -8.01 19.64
N VAL A 89 3.64 -8.84 18.69
CA VAL A 89 2.81 -9.25 17.55
C VAL A 89 1.55 -9.98 18.03
N ALA A 90 1.71 -10.91 18.98
CA ALA A 90 0.58 -11.62 19.58
C ALA A 90 -0.37 -10.66 20.32
N GLU A 91 0.18 -9.66 21.04
CA GLU A 91 -0.62 -8.65 21.74
C GLU A 91 -1.41 -7.77 20.76
N ILE A 92 -0.77 -7.25 19.68
CA ILE A 92 -1.44 -6.49 18.62
C ILE A 92 -2.62 -7.29 18.07
N ALA A 93 -2.41 -8.56 17.73
CA ALA A 93 -3.43 -9.44 17.17
C ALA A 93 -4.56 -9.75 18.16
N SER A 94 -4.24 -10.00 19.43
CA SER A 94 -5.21 -10.34 20.49
C SER A 94 -6.11 -9.16 20.86
N ARG A 95 -5.59 -7.93 20.75
CA ARG A 95 -6.33 -6.68 20.96
C ARG A 95 -7.17 -6.27 19.75
N GLY A 96 -7.17 -7.08 18.67
CA GLY A 96 -8.02 -6.86 17.49
C GLY A 96 -7.52 -5.76 16.55
N PHE A 97 -6.25 -5.38 16.62
CA PHE A 97 -5.61 -4.53 15.63
C PHE A 97 -5.31 -5.33 14.36
N GLU A 98 -5.38 -4.67 13.21
CA GLU A 98 -5.04 -5.29 11.94
C GLU A 98 -3.52 -5.32 11.74
N ILE A 99 -3.04 -6.40 11.13
CA ILE A 99 -1.62 -6.59 10.85
C ILE A 99 -1.42 -6.80 9.35
N GLY A 100 -0.53 -6.00 8.76
CA GLY A 100 0.03 -6.16 7.43
C GLY A 100 1.52 -6.45 7.49
N THR A 101 2.09 -6.87 6.36
CA THR A 101 3.55 -7.03 6.23
C THR A 101 4.24 -5.77 5.74
N HIS A 102 5.44 -5.49 6.27
CA HIS A 102 6.35 -4.43 5.83
C HIS A 102 7.67 -5.00 5.29
N SER A 103 7.61 -6.16 4.59
CA SER A 103 8.72 -7.00 4.13
C SER A 103 9.46 -7.75 5.25
N ALA A 104 10.41 -8.62 4.88
CA ALA A 104 11.21 -9.37 5.86
C ALA A 104 12.38 -8.54 6.40
N THR A 105 13.11 -7.82 5.52
CA THR A 105 14.38 -7.15 5.86
C THR A 105 14.42 -5.65 5.58
N HIS A 106 13.27 -5.05 5.21
CA HIS A 106 13.11 -3.62 4.95
C HIS A 106 14.03 -3.06 3.85
N PRO A 107 14.15 -3.71 2.66
CA PRO A 107 14.99 -3.24 1.57
C PRO A 107 14.28 -2.21 0.68
N GLN A 108 15.03 -1.57 -0.22
CA GLN A 108 14.45 -0.87 -1.36
C GLN A 108 13.91 -1.91 -2.35
N MET A 109 12.62 -2.21 -2.26
CA MET A 109 11.97 -3.34 -2.94
C MET A 109 11.99 -3.23 -4.48
N SER A 110 12.01 -2.02 -5.03
CA SER A 110 12.08 -1.80 -6.48
C SER A 110 13.40 -2.25 -7.12
N LYS A 111 14.45 -2.45 -6.31
CA LYS A 111 15.77 -2.90 -6.75
C LYS A 111 15.96 -4.42 -6.71
N LEU A 112 15.00 -5.14 -6.17
CA LEU A 112 15.04 -6.59 -6.01
C LEU A 112 14.56 -7.30 -7.28
N SER A 113 15.08 -8.51 -7.52
CA SER A 113 14.50 -9.42 -8.50
C SER A 113 13.13 -9.94 -8.04
N GLU A 114 12.32 -10.46 -8.96
CA GLU A 114 11.01 -11.05 -8.64
C GLU A 114 11.09 -12.12 -7.54
N ALA A 115 12.09 -13.01 -7.62
CA ALA A 115 12.30 -14.06 -6.63
C ALA A 115 12.61 -13.49 -5.24
N GLN A 116 13.42 -12.43 -5.17
CA GLN A 116 13.74 -11.77 -3.90
C GLN A 116 12.52 -11.03 -3.32
N VAL A 117 11.74 -10.32 -4.16
CA VAL A 117 10.48 -9.70 -3.73
C VAL A 117 9.54 -10.74 -3.15
N ARG A 118 9.36 -11.86 -3.84
CA ARG A 118 8.52 -12.97 -3.37
C ARG A 118 9.01 -13.52 -2.03
N GLN A 119 10.32 -13.71 -1.87
CA GLN A 119 10.91 -14.18 -0.62
C GLN A 119 10.62 -13.21 0.54
N GLU A 120 10.86 -11.92 0.37
CA GLU A 120 10.60 -10.87 1.35
C GLU A 120 9.13 -10.88 1.85
N LEU A 121 8.18 -11.02 0.92
CA LEU A 121 6.76 -11.00 1.23
C LEU A 121 6.28 -12.30 1.86
N VAL A 122 6.73 -13.45 1.36
CA VAL A 122 6.32 -14.77 1.88
C VAL A 122 6.89 -15.00 3.27
N GLU A 123 8.18 -14.68 3.48
CA GLU A 123 8.85 -14.87 4.77
C GLU A 123 8.20 -14.07 5.88
N SER A 124 7.99 -12.77 5.66
CA SER A 124 7.37 -11.91 6.68
C SER A 124 5.90 -12.27 6.94
N SER A 125 5.13 -12.59 5.88
CA SER A 125 3.73 -13.02 6.03
C SER A 125 3.62 -14.34 6.78
N LYS A 126 4.54 -15.29 6.55
CA LYS A 126 4.61 -16.57 7.27
C LYS A 126 4.86 -16.34 8.76
N LYS A 127 5.82 -15.51 9.14
CA LYS A 127 6.11 -15.18 10.54
C LYS A 127 4.88 -14.62 11.27
N ILE A 128 4.16 -13.69 10.62
CA ILE A 128 2.92 -13.13 11.18
C ILE A 128 1.87 -14.24 11.37
N PHE A 129 1.69 -15.10 10.36
CA PHE A 129 0.72 -16.19 10.43
C PHE A 129 1.05 -17.20 11.53
N GLU A 130 2.32 -17.57 11.71
CA GLU A 130 2.77 -18.51 12.74
C GLU A 130 2.44 -18.04 14.17
N ILE A 131 2.48 -16.71 14.39
CA ILE A 131 2.16 -16.14 15.71
C ILE A 131 0.65 -15.89 15.87
N THR A 132 -0.03 -15.43 14.83
CA THR A 132 -1.41 -14.91 14.94
C THR A 132 -2.48 -15.89 14.50
N GLY A 133 -2.12 -16.92 13.71
CA GLY A 133 -3.05 -17.83 13.04
C GLY A 133 -3.89 -17.17 11.94
N LYS A 134 -3.63 -15.89 11.60
CA LYS A 134 -4.41 -15.14 10.62
C LYS A 134 -3.60 -14.88 9.34
N PRO A 135 -4.18 -15.06 8.15
CA PRO A 135 -3.50 -14.74 6.90
C PRO A 135 -3.29 -13.22 6.77
N VAL A 136 -2.14 -12.84 6.21
CA VAL A 136 -1.83 -11.45 5.88
C VAL A 136 -2.38 -11.14 4.50
N THR A 137 -3.09 -10.03 4.37
CA THR A 137 -3.67 -9.56 3.10
C THR A 137 -3.17 -8.17 2.70
N LEU A 138 -2.47 -7.47 3.58
CA LEU A 138 -1.98 -6.11 3.36
C LEU A 138 -0.44 -6.09 3.36
N PHE A 139 0.10 -5.35 2.43
CA PHE A 139 1.53 -5.10 2.32
C PHE A 139 1.80 -3.61 2.14
N ARG A 140 2.76 -3.07 2.89
CA ARG A 140 3.29 -1.73 2.65
C ARG A 140 4.75 -1.82 2.25
N PRO A 141 5.14 -1.27 1.08
CA PRO A 141 6.55 -1.26 0.68
C PRO A 141 7.39 -0.38 1.59
N PRO A 142 8.56 -0.84 2.06
CA PRO A 142 9.54 0.01 2.74
C PRO A 142 9.84 1.28 1.95
N PHE A 143 9.95 2.41 2.65
CA PHE A 143 10.22 3.74 2.06
C PHE A 143 9.17 4.22 1.05
N GLY A 144 8.05 3.52 0.88
CA GLY A 144 7.12 3.77 -0.22
C GLY A 144 7.68 3.40 -1.59
N ASP A 145 8.78 2.64 -1.65
CA ASP A 145 9.50 2.28 -2.87
C ASP A 145 8.84 1.10 -3.59
N TYR A 146 8.41 1.30 -4.85
CA TYR A 146 7.75 0.27 -5.64
C TYR A 146 7.98 0.44 -7.15
N ASN A 147 7.76 -0.64 -7.88
CA ASN A 147 7.68 -0.70 -9.33
C ASN A 147 6.57 -1.69 -9.75
N ASN A 148 6.26 -1.77 -11.05
CA ASN A 148 5.21 -2.67 -11.56
C ASN A 148 5.48 -4.15 -11.22
N GLN A 149 6.75 -4.58 -11.26
CA GLN A 149 7.12 -5.96 -10.91
C GLN A 149 6.72 -6.30 -9.47
N LEU A 150 7.05 -5.42 -8.52
CA LEU A 150 6.67 -5.60 -7.12
C LEU A 150 5.14 -5.69 -6.95
N LEU A 151 4.39 -4.79 -7.59
CA LEU A 151 2.93 -4.79 -7.52
C LEU A 151 2.33 -6.09 -8.09
N THR A 152 2.89 -6.58 -9.20
CA THR A 152 2.49 -7.86 -9.80
C THR A 152 2.75 -9.04 -8.87
N VAL A 153 3.94 -9.10 -8.24
CA VAL A 153 4.28 -10.17 -7.28
C VAL A 153 3.37 -10.13 -6.06
N ALA A 154 3.18 -8.95 -5.45
CA ALA A 154 2.32 -8.78 -4.28
C ALA A 154 0.87 -9.21 -4.59
N LYS A 155 0.33 -8.76 -5.73
CA LYS A 155 -1.01 -9.17 -6.19
C LYS A 155 -1.11 -10.68 -6.41
N GLY A 156 -0.08 -11.29 -7.01
CA GLY A 156 -0.02 -12.75 -7.20
C GLY A 156 0.07 -13.56 -5.90
N LEU A 157 0.43 -12.92 -4.79
CA LEU A 157 0.42 -13.47 -3.44
C LEU A 157 -0.89 -13.15 -2.68
N GLY A 158 -1.86 -12.49 -3.31
CA GLY A 158 -3.10 -12.07 -2.66
C GLY A 158 -2.95 -10.87 -1.72
N LEU A 159 -1.88 -10.09 -1.87
CA LEU A 159 -1.60 -8.91 -1.05
C LEU A 159 -2.07 -7.63 -1.74
N TYR A 160 -2.82 -6.80 -1.03
CA TYR A 160 -3.10 -5.43 -1.42
C TYR A 160 -1.91 -4.56 -1.05
N THR A 161 -1.33 -3.87 -2.04
CA THR A 161 -0.21 -2.95 -1.78
C THR A 161 -0.75 -1.59 -1.35
N ILE A 162 -0.39 -1.18 -0.15
CA ILE A 162 -0.90 0.01 0.54
C ILE A 162 0.19 1.07 0.68
N GLN A 163 -0.14 2.29 0.31
CA GLN A 163 0.64 3.50 0.56
C GLN A 163 -0.12 4.39 1.57
N TRP A 164 0.05 5.70 1.48
CA TRP A 164 -0.64 6.69 2.31
C TRP A 164 -0.88 7.98 1.52
N SER A 165 -1.95 8.66 1.84
CA SER A 165 -2.28 10.00 1.32
C SER A 165 -1.97 11.11 2.32
N VAL A 166 -1.87 10.77 3.61
CA VAL A 166 -1.52 11.71 4.68
C VAL A 166 -0.30 11.19 5.43
N ASP A 167 0.81 11.93 5.33
CA ASP A 167 2.06 11.62 6.04
C ASP A 167 2.15 12.49 7.31
N SER A 168 2.17 11.87 8.47
CA SER A 168 2.32 12.55 9.75
C SER A 168 3.68 13.21 9.91
N LEU A 169 4.72 12.70 9.23
CA LEU A 169 6.14 13.04 9.41
C LEU A 169 6.60 12.95 10.86
N ASP A 170 5.98 12.08 11.64
CA ASP A 170 6.23 11.90 13.08
C ASP A 170 7.68 11.50 13.40
N TRP A 171 8.36 10.85 12.45
CA TRP A 171 9.77 10.46 12.56
C TRP A 171 10.77 11.62 12.40
N LYS A 172 10.29 12.84 12.04
CA LYS A 172 11.15 14.03 11.81
C LYS A 172 11.36 14.90 13.05
N GLY A 173 11.09 14.39 14.26
CA GLY A 173 11.25 15.15 15.50
C GLY A 173 10.23 16.29 15.65
N LEU A 174 9.07 16.16 15.01
CA LEU A 174 7.95 17.09 15.18
C LEU A 174 7.34 16.93 16.56
N THR A 175 6.87 18.03 17.15
CA THR A 175 6.07 17.97 18.39
C THR A 175 4.73 17.28 18.17
N ALA A 176 4.10 16.77 19.22
CA ALA A 176 2.78 16.14 19.16
C ALA A 176 1.74 17.01 18.46
N ARG A 177 1.76 18.32 18.70
CA ARG A 177 0.86 19.28 18.07
C ARG A 177 1.11 19.40 16.56
N GLN A 178 2.37 19.51 16.13
CA GLN A 178 2.72 19.58 14.71
C GLN A 178 2.34 18.29 13.96
N ILE A 179 2.50 17.12 14.58
CA ILE A 179 2.03 15.83 14.04
C ILE A 179 0.52 15.87 13.86
N ALA A 180 -0.23 16.29 14.89
CA ALA A 180 -1.69 16.38 14.83
C ALA A 180 -2.17 17.39 13.76
N GLU A 181 -1.52 18.56 13.63
CA GLU A 181 -1.82 19.57 12.61
C GLU A 181 -1.65 19.04 11.18
N ARG A 182 -0.71 18.13 10.95
CA ARG A 182 -0.56 17.46 9.65
C ARG A 182 -1.70 16.48 9.39
N VAL A 183 -2.02 15.66 10.37
CA VAL A 183 -3.04 14.60 10.24
C VAL A 183 -4.46 15.17 10.18
N GLN A 184 -4.74 16.29 10.80
CA GLN A 184 -6.06 16.94 10.75
C GLN A 184 -6.50 17.34 9.32
N GLN A 185 -5.58 17.36 8.33
CA GLN A 185 -5.92 17.60 6.92
C GLN A 185 -6.66 16.41 6.28
N ALA A 186 -6.63 15.24 6.90
CA ALA A 186 -7.25 14.03 6.38
C ALA A 186 -8.74 14.22 6.02
N GLN A 187 -9.15 13.54 4.97
CA GLN A 187 -10.50 13.50 4.43
C GLN A 187 -11.02 12.06 4.36
N SER A 188 -12.31 11.88 4.06
CA SER A 188 -12.88 10.55 3.86
C SER A 188 -12.09 9.73 2.83
N GLY A 189 -11.75 8.50 3.18
CA GLY A 189 -10.97 7.58 2.34
C GLY A 189 -9.47 7.70 2.48
N ASP A 190 -8.94 8.66 3.24
CA ASP A 190 -7.50 8.81 3.42
C ASP A 190 -6.90 7.69 4.29
N ILE A 191 -5.64 7.37 3.98
CA ILE A 191 -4.78 6.47 4.75
C ILE A 191 -3.66 7.31 5.36
N ILE A 192 -3.58 7.30 6.68
CA ILE A 192 -2.62 8.07 7.47
C ILE A 192 -1.44 7.18 7.82
N LEU A 193 -0.21 7.66 7.54
CA LEU A 193 1.04 7.03 7.95
C LEU A 193 1.55 7.63 9.24
N CYS A 194 1.86 6.75 10.20
CA CYS A 194 2.62 7.00 11.42
C CYS A 194 3.66 5.88 11.62
N HIS A 195 4.53 6.02 12.62
CA HIS A 195 5.53 5.02 12.98
C HIS A 195 5.41 4.66 14.48
N ASN A 196 5.64 3.39 14.79
CA ASN A 196 5.47 2.88 16.15
C ASN A 196 6.51 3.38 17.16
N ASN A 197 7.60 3.99 16.69
CA ASN A 197 8.74 4.40 17.51
C ASN A 197 9.01 5.92 17.47
N SER A 198 8.10 6.71 16.93
CA SER A 198 8.23 8.17 16.89
C SER A 198 8.16 8.78 18.30
N ASP A 199 8.98 9.83 18.55
CA ASP A 199 9.16 10.37 19.91
C ASP A 199 7.89 10.93 20.54
N HIS A 200 7.02 11.54 19.73
CA HIS A 200 5.83 12.25 20.19
C HIS A 200 4.51 11.64 19.69
N ILE A 201 4.55 10.42 19.14
CA ILE A 201 3.33 9.82 18.56
C ILE A 201 2.26 9.52 19.61
N VAL A 202 2.65 9.00 20.78
CA VAL A 202 1.70 8.66 21.85
C VAL A 202 0.94 9.90 22.32
N GLU A 203 1.64 11.02 22.47
CA GLU A 203 1.05 12.30 22.88
C GLU A 203 0.23 12.95 21.75
N ALA A 204 0.59 12.69 20.47
CA ALA A 204 -0.11 13.21 19.32
C ALA A 204 -1.47 12.52 19.07
N LEU A 205 -1.57 11.22 19.36
CA LEU A 205 -2.76 10.41 19.05
C LEU A 205 -4.06 10.97 19.63
N PRO A 206 -4.15 11.39 20.92
CA PRO A 206 -5.36 12.02 21.45
C PRO A 206 -5.76 13.28 20.66
N LEU A 207 -4.79 14.13 20.28
CA LEU A 207 -5.04 15.33 19.52
C LEU A 207 -5.52 15.01 18.10
N ILE A 208 -4.95 13.98 17.48
CA ILE A 208 -5.37 13.46 16.16
C ILE A 208 -6.81 12.97 16.23
N PHE A 209 -7.13 12.09 17.18
CA PHE A 209 -8.44 11.47 17.27
C PHE A 209 -9.55 12.49 17.56
N GLU A 210 -9.29 13.46 18.42
CA GLU A 210 -10.24 14.56 18.66
C GLU A 210 -10.44 15.44 17.43
N ALA A 211 -9.35 15.78 16.71
CA ALA A 211 -9.45 16.59 15.49
C ALA A 211 -10.24 15.87 14.39
N LEU A 212 -9.99 14.57 14.16
CA LEU A 212 -10.73 13.77 13.18
C LEU A 212 -12.21 13.63 13.57
N LYS A 213 -12.50 13.41 14.85
CA LYS A 213 -13.88 13.34 15.38
C LYS A 213 -14.63 14.65 15.19
N LEU A 214 -14.01 15.80 15.45
CA LEU A 214 -14.59 17.12 15.21
C LEU A 214 -14.95 17.35 13.73
N LYS A 215 -14.22 16.75 12.81
CA LYS A 215 -14.53 16.74 11.37
C LYS A 215 -15.62 15.73 10.98
N GLY A 216 -16.13 14.94 11.91
CA GLY A 216 -17.08 13.88 11.65
C GLY A 216 -16.47 12.64 11.00
N LEU A 217 -15.12 12.51 10.98
CA LEU A 217 -14.41 11.36 10.45
C LEU A 217 -14.40 10.22 11.47
N LYS A 218 -14.54 8.99 10.97
CA LYS A 218 -14.51 7.75 11.73
C LYS A 218 -13.29 6.93 11.34
N LEU A 219 -12.63 6.33 12.31
CA LEU A 219 -11.46 5.49 12.07
C LEU A 219 -11.86 4.01 11.92
N CYS A 220 -11.30 3.34 10.92
CA CYS A 220 -11.39 1.89 10.74
C CYS A 220 -10.05 1.32 10.27
N PRO A 221 -9.81 -0.01 10.41
CA PRO A 221 -8.64 -0.68 9.81
C PRO A 221 -8.61 -0.50 8.29
N ILE A 222 -7.42 -0.53 7.69
CA ILE A 222 -7.26 -0.40 6.23
C ILE A 222 -8.02 -1.49 5.49
N GLY A 223 -8.02 -2.72 6.01
CA GLY A 223 -8.76 -3.82 5.42
C GLY A 223 -10.27 -3.62 5.35
N GLU A 224 -10.84 -2.76 6.20
CA GLU A 224 -12.26 -2.35 6.16
C GLU A 224 -12.46 -1.09 5.29
N LEU A 225 -11.41 -0.26 5.15
CA LEU A 225 -11.47 0.94 4.32
C LEU A 225 -11.48 0.61 2.84
N ILE A 226 -10.60 -0.31 2.39
CA ILE A 226 -10.38 -0.61 0.97
C ILE A 226 -11.47 -1.50 0.38
N TYR A 227 -11.73 -1.36 -0.93
CA TYR A 227 -12.55 -2.28 -1.69
C TYR A 227 -11.78 -3.56 -2.00
N LYS A 228 -12.44 -4.71 -1.94
CA LYS A 228 -11.85 -6.03 -2.22
C LYS A 228 -12.12 -6.49 -3.65
N ASP A 229 -13.18 -5.99 -4.25
CA ASP A 229 -13.65 -6.32 -5.60
C ASP A 229 -14.31 -5.11 -6.29
N ASN A 230 -14.57 -5.22 -7.59
CA ASN A 230 -15.27 -4.22 -8.38
C ASN A 230 -14.71 -2.80 -8.20
N TYR A 231 -13.42 -2.65 -8.39
CA TYR A 231 -12.73 -1.37 -8.30
C TYR A 231 -11.60 -1.25 -9.32
N HIS A 232 -11.21 -0.03 -9.59
CA HIS A 232 -9.93 0.30 -10.23
C HIS A 232 -9.15 1.28 -9.35
N ILE A 233 -7.87 1.44 -9.66
CA ILE A 233 -7.01 2.44 -9.04
C ILE A 233 -6.63 3.45 -10.12
N ASP A 234 -6.87 4.73 -9.86
CA ASP A 234 -6.52 5.81 -10.78
C ASP A 234 -5.02 6.13 -10.74
N ASN A 235 -4.58 7.09 -11.54
CA ASN A 235 -3.18 7.47 -11.64
C ASN A 235 -2.64 8.20 -10.38
N THR A 236 -3.50 8.59 -9.45
CA THR A 236 -3.14 9.17 -8.15
C THR A 236 -3.02 8.14 -7.05
N GLY A 237 -3.44 6.89 -7.31
CA GLY A 237 -3.51 5.83 -6.32
C GLY A 237 -4.82 5.80 -5.54
N ARG A 238 -5.84 6.56 -5.98
CA ARG A 238 -7.17 6.50 -5.39
C ARG A 238 -7.89 5.26 -5.90
N GLN A 239 -8.33 4.41 -4.97
CA GLN A 239 -9.14 3.23 -5.26
C GLN A 239 -10.60 3.67 -5.42
N ILE A 240 -11.19 3.42 -6.58
CA ILE A 240 -12.53 3.87 -6.96
C ILE A 240 -13.39 2.65 -7.23
N ARG A 241 -14.60 2.60 -6.66
CA ARG A 241 -15.56 1.52 -6.93
C ARG A 241 -16.07 1.64 -8.36
N ASP A 242 -16.00 0.55 -9.10
CA ASP A 242 -16.61 0.47 -10.43
C ASP A 242 -18.14 0.48 -10.26
N THR A 243 -18.79 1.47 -10.85
CA THR A 243 -20.25 1.45 -10.99
C THR A 243 -20.59 0.33 -11.94
N THR A 244 -21.17 -0.76 -11.45
CA THR A 244 -21.84 -1.73 -12.32
C THR A 244 -22.83 -0.93 -13.17
N ALA A 245 -22.66 -0.95 -14.49
CA ALA A 245 -23.70 -0.45 -15.39
C ALA A 245 -24.99 -1.18 -14.98
N ALA A 246 -25.92 -0.44 -14.36
CA ALA A 246 -27.23 -0.97 -14.06
C ALA A 246 -27.76 -1.51 -15.39
N ASN A 247 -28.08 -2.82 -15.41
CA ASN A 247 -28.71 -3.46 -16.55
C ASN A 247 -29.86 -2.57 -16.98
N VAL A 248 -29.72 -1.90 -18.12
CA VAL A 248 -30.83 -1.29 -18.85
C VAL A 248 -31.59 -2.48 -19.41
N VAL A 249 -32.66 -2.85 -18.73
CA VAL A 249 -33.70 -3.75 -19.22
C VAL A 249 -34.69 -2.92 -19.99
#